data_355999d98a29fe8eeb03de41f5673724
#
_entry.id   355999d98a29fe8eeb03de41f5673724
#
_cell.length_a   1.000
_cell.length_b   1.000
_cell.length_c   1.000
_cell.angle_alpha   90.00
_cell.angle_beta   90.00
_cell.angle_gamma   90.00
#
_symmetry.space_group_name_H-M   'P 1'
#
loop_
_entity.id
_entity.type
_entity.pdbx_description
1 polymer ?
#
loop_
_entity_poly.entity_id
_entity_poly.type
_entity_poly.pdbx_seq_one_letter_code
_entity_poly.pdbx_strand_id
1 'polypeptide(L)'
;MKTEDKIHHQLATNPIILYMKGIPTNPQCGFSAKTVGILNATNIPYAYINVLEAPFIREKLPSISHWPTYPQLFVNGELVGGCDIIEELSNNGSLLSLLTTAVPKKEEAGKETLSIREIEQLVQQGMPDSIVLVDGEGCDLLISVVSKQFIDLALVKKQQLVMATLKEPLASGKLHAVSVKAYTPNEWQALQTNKETGLLQIKL
;
A
#
# COMPACT_ATOMS: atom_id res chain seq x y z
N MET A 1 20.53 -24.48 -1.12
CA MET A 1 19.07 -24.57 -1.26
C MET A 1 18.76 -25.20 -2.62
N LYS A 2 18.06 -26.28 -2.68
CA LYS A 2 17.70 -26.96 -3.94
C LYS A 2 16.73 -26.07 -4.73
N THR A 3 16.68 -26.22 -6.07
CA THR A 3 15.77 -25.43 -6.93
C THR A 3 14.30 -25.62 -6.52
N GLU A 4 13.94 -26.83 -6.14
CA GLU A 4 12.60 -27.19 -5.67
C GLU A 4 12.23 -26.44 -4.38
N ASP A 5 13.14 -26.41 -3.39
CA ASP A 5 12.93 -25.64 -2.14
C ASP A 5 12.73 -24.14 -2.43
N LYS A 6 13.47 -23.61 -3.43
CA LYS A 6 13.34 -22.22 -3.84
C LYS A 6 11.98 -21.93 -4.47
N ILE A 7 11.48 -22.84 -5.31
CA ILE A 7 10.15 -22.71 -5.93
C ILE A 7 9.08 -22.77 -4.84
N HIS A 8 9.11 -23.75 -3.95
CA HIS A 8 8.15 -23.84 -2.86
C HIS A 8 8.18 -22.61 -1.94
N HIS A 9 9.37 -22.10 -1.64
CA HIS A 9 9.51 -20.86 -0.87
C HIS A 9 8.87 -19.65 -1.61
N GLN A 10 9.11 -19.52 -2.92
CA GLN A 10 8.51 -18.45 -3.73
C GLN A 10 6.97 -18.54 -3.74
N LEU A 11 6.43 -19.74 -3.88
CA LEU A 11 4.98 -20.00 -3.87
C LEU A 11 4.36 -19.74 -2.49
N ALA A 12 5.08 -20.05 -1.41
CA ALA A 12 4.61 -19.82 -0.05
C ALA A 12 4.66 -18.35 0.40
N THR A 13 5.62 -17.59 -0.13
CA THR A 13 5.85 -16.19 0.29
C THR A 13 5.14 -15.16 -0.58
N ASN A 14 4.63 -15.56 -1.74
CA ASN A 14 3.96 -14.65 -2.66
C ASN A 14 2.54 -15.14 -2.94
N PRO A 15 1.52 -14.47 -2.41
CA PRO A 15 0.11 -14.86 -2.61
C PRO A 15 -0.30 -14.93 -4.08
N ILE A 16 0.25 -14.04 -4.90
CA ILE A 16 0.06 -14.06 -6.36
C ILE A 16 1.45 -13.96 -7.01
N ILE A 17 1.80 -14.96 -7.82
CA ILE A 17 3.09 -14.99 -8.50
C ILE A 17 2.95 -15.50 -9.94
N LEU A 18 3.57 -14.78 -10.86
CA LEU A 18 3.60 -15.10 -12.29
C LEU A 18 5.01 -15.55 -12.71
N TYR A 19 5.12 -16.78 -13.19
CA TYR A 19 6.34 -17.25 -13.88
C TYR A 19 6.17 -17.00 -15.38
N MET A 20 7.01 -16.12 -15.95
CA MET A 20 6.86 -15.62 -17.32
C MET A 20 8.18 -15.53 -18.06
N LYS A 21 8.12 -15.38 -19.37
CA LYS A 21 9.29 -15.07 -20.22
C LYS A 21 9.45 -13.57 -20.37
N GLY A 22 10.56 -13.01 -19.83
CA GLY A 22 10.81 -11.58 -19.71
C GLY A 22 10.27 -11.01 -18.39
N ILE A 23 10.08 -9.70 -18.36
CA ILE A 23 9.57 -8.95 -17.21
C ILE A 23 8.26 -8.23 -17.58
N PRO A 24 7.42 -7.80 -16.65
CA PRO A 24 6.13 -7.16 -16.96
C PRO A 24 6.25 -5.92 -17.86
N THR A 25 7.32 -5.15 -17.73
CA THR A 25 7.57 -3.97 -18.56
C THR A 25 8.19 -4.30 -19.93
N ASN A 26 8.73 -5.52 -20.09
CA ASN A 26 9.34 -6.00 -21.35
C ASN A 26 9.17 -7.53 -21.49
N PRO A 27 7.94 -8.01 -21.79
CA PRO A 27 7.68 -9.44 -21.99
C PRO A 27 8.37 -9.95 -23.26
N GLN A 28 9.01 -11.12 -23.18
CA GLN A 28 9.74 -11.77 -24.26
C GLN A 28 8.93 -12.88 -24.98
N CYS A 29 7.61 -12.88 -24.80
CA CYS A 29 6.71 -13.84 -25.41
C CYS A 29 5.29 -13.25 -25.49
N GLY A 30 4.60 -13.46 -26.61
CA GLY A 30 3.23 -12.96 -26.80
C GLY A 30 2.23 -13.43 -25.73
N PHE A 31 2.31 -14.68 -25.31
CA PHE A 31 1.48 -15.21 -24.23
C PHE A 31 1.80 -14.54 -22.87
N SER A 32 3.08 -14.29 -22.57
CA SER A 32 3.46 -13.53 -21.38
C SER A 32 2.99 -12.09 -21.43
N ALA A 33 3.08 -11.43 -22.58
CA ALA A 33 2.61 -10.07 -22.77
C ALA A 33 1.08 -9.95 -22.57
N LYS A 34 0.33 -10.89 -23.14
CA LYS A 34 -1.13 -10.94 -22.99
C LYS A 34 -1.53 -11.15 -21.53
N THR A 35 -0.90 -12.09 -20.83
CA THR A 35 -1.14 -12.37 -19.40
C THR A 35 -0.84 -11.16 -18.54
N VAL A 36 0.29 -10.49 -18.76
CA VAL A 36 0.65 -9.25 -18.06
C VAL A 36 -0.38 -8.15 -18.30
N GLY A 37 -0.85 -7.96 -19.53
CA GLY A 37 -1.92 -7.00 -19.85
C GLY A 37 -3.20 -7.27 -19.06
N ILE A 38 -3.62 -8.53 -18.97
CA ILE A 38 -4.80 -8.95 -18.21
C ILE A 38 -4.59 -8.68 -16.71
N LEU A 39 -3.46 -9.09 -16.14
CA LEU A 39 -3.18 -8.90 -14.71
C LEU A 39 -3.06 -7.42 -14.34
N ASN A 40 -2.39 -6.61 -15.15
CA ASN A 40 -2.26 -5.17 -14.91
C ASN A 40 -3.62 -4.44 -14.94
N ALA A 41 -4.56 -4.90 -15.77
CA ALA A 41 -5.92 -4.34 -15.82
C ALA A 41 -6.71 -4.57 -14.51
N THR A 42 -6.31 -5.54 -13.68
CA THR A 42 -6.95 -5.77 -12.37
C THR A 42 -6.52 -4.79 -11.29
N ASN A 43 -5.41 -4.06 -11.49
CA ASN A 43 -4.75 -3.21 -10.49
C ASN A 43 -4.35 -3.95 -9.19
N ILE A 44 -4.32 -5.28 -9.20
CA ILE A 44 -3.88 -6.10 -8.07
C ILE A 44 -2.38 -6.38 -8.21
N PRO A 45 -1.56 -6.09 -7.18
CA PRO A 45 -0.13 -6.35 -7.23
C PRO A 45 0.15 -7.85 -7.25
N TYR A 46 1.15 -8.25 -8.03
CA TYR A 46 1.65 -9.63 -8.12
C TYR A 46 3.18 -9.67 -8.20
N ALA A 47 3.76 -10.73 -7.68
CA ALA A 47 5.17 -11.03 -7.88
C ALA A 47 5.40 -11.67 -9.25
N TYR A 48 6.62 -11.58 -9.80
CA TYR A 48 6.96 -12.29 -11.03
C TYR A 48 8.36 -12.88 -10.99
N ILE A 49 8.56 -13.93 -11.79
CA ILE A 49 9.86 -14.53 -12.04
C ILE A 49 10.08 -14.60 -13.54
N ASN A 50 11.20 -14.00 -14.01
CA ASN A 50 11.65 -14.16 -15.38
C ASN A 50 12.34 -15.52 -15.53
N VAL A 51 11.65 -16.48 -16.13
CA VAL A 51 12.17 -17.84 -16.31
C VAL A 51 13.30 -17.94 -17.33
N LEU A 52 13.53 -16.89 -18.15
CA LEU A 52 14.67 -16.83 -19.05
C LEU A 52 15.98 -16.55 -18.31
N GLU A 53 15.89 -15.83 -17.17
CA GLU A 53 17.04 -15.55 -16.29
C GLU A 53 17.17 -16.59 -15.16
N ALA A 54 16.20 -17.49 -15.04
CA ALA A 54 16.17 -18.55 -14.04
C ALA A 54 16.04 -19.95 -14.68
N PRO A 55 17.07 -20.42 -15.42
CA PRO A 55 16.98 -21.65 -16.21
C PRO A 55 16.65 -22.90 -15.37
N PHE A 56 17.18 -23.01 -14.16
CA PHE A 56 16.87 -24.13 -13.27
C PHE A 56 15.41 -24.13 -12.81
N ILE A 57 14.81 -22.95 -12.59
CA ILE A 57 13.38 -22.83 -12.27
C ILE A 57 12.55 -23.17 -13.52
N ARG A 58 12.95 -22.68 -14.68
CA ARG A 58 12.28 -22.97 -15.96
C ARG A 58 12.23 -24.45 -16.28
N GLU A 59 13.30 -25.19 -15.97
CA GLU A 59 13.34 -26.62 -16.18
C GLU A 59 12.53 -27.40 -15.13
N LYS A 60 12.63 -26.99 -13.85
CA LYS A 60 12.04 -27.75 -12.73
C LYS A 60 10.55 -27.46 -12.52
N LEU A 61 10.08 -26.21 -12.71
CA LEU A 61 8.71 -25.83 -12.40
C LEU A 61 7.63 -26.66 -13.12
N PRO A 62 7.79 -27.03 -14.41
CA PRO A 62 6.80 -27.88 -15.08
C PRO A 62 6.56 -29.23 -14.42
N SER A 63 7.58 -29.82 -13.78
CA SER A 63 7.43 -31.09 -13.04
C SER A 63 6.71 -30.92 -11.72
N ILE A 64 6.72 -29.73 -11.12
CA ILE A 64 6.03 -29.41 -9.86
C ILE A 64 4.57 -29.01 -10.13
N SER A 65 4.37 -28.16 -11.14
CA SER A 65 3.04 -27.65 -11.51
C SER A 65 2.23 -28.61 -12.37
N HIS A 66 2.85 -29.65 -12.92
CA HIS A 66 2.28 -30.51 -13.96
C HIS A 66 1.75 -29.73 -15.19
N TRP A 67 2.38 -28.56 -15.45
CA TRP A 67 2.04 -27.68 -16.55
C TRP A 67 3.28 -27.36 -17.41
N PRO A 68 3.28 -27.74 -18.71
CA PRO A 68 4.53 -27.76 -19.49
C PRO A 68 4.97 -26.40 -20.06
N THR A 69 4.09 -25.40 -20.06
CA THR A 69 4.31 -24.14 -20.80
C THR A 69 4.33 -22.93 -19.89
N TYR A 70 4.75 -21.77 -20.43
CA TYR A 70 4.75 -20.47 -19.77
C TYR A 70 3.92 -19.46 -20.57
N PRO A 71 3.27 -18.47 -19.91
CA PRO A 71 3.35 -18.18 -18.48
C PRO A 71 2.57 -19.16 -17.60
N GLN A 72 2.86 -19.12 -16.28
CA GLN A 72 2.13 -19.86 -15.26
C GLN A 72 1.80 -18.91 -14.10
N LEU A 73 0.52 -18.73 -13.79
CA LEU A 73 0.05 -17.97 -12.67
C LEU A 73 -0.27 -18.87 -11.49
N PHE A 74 0.25 -18.54 -10.33
CA PHE A 74 -0.08 -19.19 -9.06
C PHE A 74 -0.75 -18.21 -8.13
N VAL A 75 -1.73 -18.70 -7.38
CA VAL A 75 -2.48 -17.98 -6.38
C VAL A 75 -2.51 -18.82 -5.11
N ASN A 76 -2.03 -18.28 -3.99
CA ASN A 76 -1.87 -18.98 -2.70
C ASN A 76 -1.14 -20.34 -2.82
N GLY A 77 -0.14 -20.39 -3.69
CA GLY A 77 0.66 -21.59 -3.94
C GLY A 77 0.06 -22.59 -4.90
N GLU A 78 -1.17 -22.42 -5.36
CA GLU A 78 -1.86 -23.28 -6.30
C GLU A 78 -1.78 -22.73 -7.72
N LEU A 79 -1.58 -23.62 -8.70
CA LEU A 79 -1.57 -23.24 -10.10
C LEU A 79 -2.98 -22.86 -10.56
N VAL A 80 -3.13 -21.63 -11.03
CA VAL A 80 -4.35 -21.16 -11.72
C VAL A 80 -4.37 -21.63 -13.17
N GLY A 81 -3.23 -21.46 -13.87
CA GLY A 81 -3.08 -21.89 -15.25
C GLY A 81 -2.14 -21.02 -16.07
N GLY A 82 -2.18 -21.23 -17.38
CA GLY A 82 -1.49 -20.44 -18.39
C GLY A 82 -2.34 -19.30 -18.95
N CYS A 83 -1.87 -18.70 -20.06
CA CYS A 83 -2.49 -17.55 -20.70
C CYS A 83 -3.98 -17.76 -21.03
N ASP A 84 -4.34 -18.92 -21.55
CA ASP A 84 -5.71 -19.19 -22.00
C ASP A 84 -6.70 -19.27 -20.83
N ILE A 85 -6.30 -19.92 -19.74
CA ILE A 85 -7.11 -20.02 -18.52
C ILE A 85 -7.27 -18.63 -17.87
N ILE A 86 -6.20 -17.84 -17.82
CA ILE A 86 -6.23 -16.49 -17.26
C ILE A 86 -7.15 -15.57 -18.08
N GLU A 87 -7.13 -15.71 -19.40
CA GLU A 87 -8.02 -14.97 -20.29
C GLU A 87 -9.49 -15.37 -20.08
N GLU A 88 -9.78 -16.67 -19.97
CA GLU A 88 -11.12 -17.17 -19.69
C GLU A 88 -11.66 -16.64 -18.36
N LEU A 89 -10.85 -16.71 -17.30
CA LEU A 89 -11.19 -16.18 -15.97
C LEU A 89 -11.39 -14.65 -15.99
N SER A 90 -10.64 -13.94 -16.82
CA SER A 90 -10.81 -12.49 -16.99
C SER A 90 -12.13 -12.18 -17.71
N ASN A 91 -12.45 -12.90 -18.78
CA ASN A 91 -13.64 -12.68 -19.57
C ASN A 91 -14.95 -12.98 -18.81
N ASN A 92 -14.93 -13.96 -17.92
CA ASN A 92 -16.09 -14.31 -17.08
C ASN A 92 -16.13 -13.57 -15.74
N GLY A 93 -15.16 -12.67 -15.47
CA GLY A 93 -15.07 -11.85 -14.26
C GLY A 93 -14.56 -12.59 -13.01
N SER A 94 -14.25 -13.88 -13.10
CA SER A 94 -13.80 -14.68 -11.94
C SER A 94 -12.35 -14.36 -11.53
N LEU A 95 -11.51 -13.89 -12.46
CA LEU A 95 -10.11 -13.59 -12.17
C LEU A 95 -9.98 -12.55 -11.06
N LEU A 96 -10.73 -11.44 -11.14
CA LEU A 96 -10.68 -10.38 -10.14
C LEU A 96 -11.06 -10.90 -8.76
N SER A 97 -12.12 -11.69 -8.67
CA SER A 97 -12.55 -12.31 -7.41
C SER A 97 -11.48 -13.23 -6.83
N LEU A 98 -10.88 -14.08 -7.68
CA LEU A 98 -9.80 -15.00 -7.29
C LEU A 98 -8.58 -14.25 -6.77
N LEU A 99 -8.13 -13.23 -7.47
CA LEU A 99 -6.97 -12.44 -7.08
C LEU A 99 -7.25 -11.61 -5.82
N THR A 100 -8.45 -11.05 -5.67
CA THR A 100 -8.83 -10.27 -4.49
C THR A 100 -8.88 -11.12 -3.22
N THR A 101 -9.31 -12.39 -3.32
CA THR A 101 -9.29 -13.31 -2.18
C THR A 101 -7.88 -13.79 -1.82
N ALA A 102 -6.98 -13.79 -2.77
CA ALA A 102 -5.60 -14.22 -2.57
C ALA A 102 -4.70 -13.13 -2.00
N VAL A 103 -4.91 -11.87 -2.44
CA VAL A 103 -4.35 -10.77 -1.69
C VAL A 103 -5.08 -10.83 -0.35
N PRO A 104 -4.38 -11.17 0.76
CA PRO A 104 -5.00 -10.91 2.04
C PRO A 104 -5.51 -9.48 1.91
N LYS A 105 -6.83 -9.28 2.10
CA LYS A 105 -7.28 -7.94 2.49
C LYS A 105 -6.17 -7.48 3.39
N LYS A 106 -5.55 -6.34 3.12
CA LYS A 106 -4.56 -5.76 4.01
C LYS A 106 -5.26 -5.59 5.35
N GLU A 107 -5.57 -6.72 5.96
CA GLU A 107 -5.62 -6.88 7.40
C GLU A 107 -4.16 -6.69 7.71
N GLU A 108 -3.84 -5.47 8.04
CA GLU A 108 -2.61 -5.09 8.66
C GLU A 108 -2.35 -6.17 9.69
N ALA A 109 -1.40 -7.05 9.34
CA ALA A 109 -1.06 -8.19 10.16
C ALA A 109 -0.67 -7.64 11.53
N GLY A 110 -1.62 -7.64 12.47
CA GLY A 110 -1.36 -7.49 13.90
C GLY A 110 -0.87 -6.14 14.41
N LYS A 111 -1.00 -5.02 13.64
CA LYS A 111 -0.94 -3.67 14.20
C LYS A 111 -2.27 -3.00 13.94
N GLU A 112 -3.07 -2.88 15.02
CA GLU A 112 -4.23 -1.99 15.05
C GLU A 112 -3.72 -0.59 14.65
N THR A 113 -3.81 -0.25 13.36
CA THR A 113 -3.60 1.13 12.94
C THR A 113 -4.80 1.93 13.42
N LEU A 114 -4.49 3.04 14.04
CA LEU A 114 -5.53 3.93 14.55
C LEU A 114 -6.35 4.49 13.37
N SER A 115 -7.65 4.41 13.49
CA SER A 115 -8.55 5.10 12.59
C SER A 115 -8.42 6.62 12.75
N ILE A 116 -8.78 7.38 11.72
CA ILE A 116 -8.79 8.86 11.77
C ILE A 116 -9.51 9.37 13.03
N ARG A 117 -10.65 8.76 13.39
CA ARG A 117 -11.41 9.13 14.59
C ARG A 117 -10.65 8.87 15.90
N GLU A 118 -9.93 7.78 15.99
CA GLU A 118 -9.12 7.47 17.18
C GLU A 118 -7.94 8.42 17.30
N ILE A 119 -7.32 8.81 16.18
CA ILE A 119 -6.26 9.83 16.16
C ILE A 119 -6.80 11.19 16.63
N GLU A 120 -7.95 11.61 16.10
CA GLU A 120 -8.63 12.83 16.53
C GLU A 120 -8.94 12.83 18.02
N GLN A 121 -9.49 11.73 18.54
CA GLN A 121 -9.80 11.55 19.96
C GLN A 121 -8.54 11.60 20.84
N LEU A 122 -7.45 10.95 20.45
CA LEU A 122 -6.21 10.97 21.20
C LEU A 122 -5.61 12.39 21.30
N VAL A 123 -5.64 13.14 20.21
CA VAL A 123 -5.19 14.54 20.22
C VAL A 123 -6.12 15.39 21.07
N GLN A 124 -7.44 15.22 20.96
CA GLN A 124 -8.44 15.97 21.78
C GLN A 124 -8.37 15.62 23.25
N GLN A 125 -8.05 14.37 23.64
CA GLN A 125 -7.83 14.00 25.04
C GLN A 125 -6.64 14.72 25.66
N GLY A 126 -5.54 14.87 24.90
CA GLY A 126 -4.38 15.62 25.36
C GLY A 126 -4.54 17.13 25.23
N MET A 127 -5.43 17.59 24.34
CA MET A 127 -5.70 19.01 24.05
C MET A 127 -7.22 19.27 23.92
N PRO A 128 -7.99 19.33 25.02
CA PRO A 128 -9.47 19.33 25.01
C PRO A 128 -10.13 20.44 24.19
N ASP A 129 -9.48 21.63 24.11
CA ASP A 129 -10.01 22.80 23.40
C ASP A 129 -9.45 22.95 21.98
N SER A 130 -9.01 21.84 21.35
CA SER A 130 -8.44 21.87 20.01
C SER A 130 -9.44 21.40 18.94
N ILE A 131 -9.35 22.02 17.75
CA ILE A 131 -9.94 21.48 16.53
C ILE A 131 -8.87 20.64 15.86
N VAL A 132 -9.17 19.38 15.61
CA VAL A 132 -8.26 18.44 14.99
C VAL A 132 -8.82 18.02 13.64
N LEU A 133 -8.02 18.09 12.61
CA LEU A 133 -8.34 17.66 11.25
C LEU A 133 -7.26 16.70 10.82
N VAL A 134 -7.64 15.48 10.46
CA VAL A 134 -6.73 14.46 9.94
C VAL A 134 -7.05 14.21 8.49
N ASP A 135 -6.04 14.32 7.62
CA ASP A 135 -6.14 14.09 6.19
C ASP A 135 -5.07 13.10 5.74
N GLY A 136 -5.36 12.30 4.70
CA GLY A 136 -4.46 11.27 4.18
C GLY A 136 -4.88 9.85 4.54
N GLU A 137 -4.11 8.87 4.09
CA GLU A 137 -4.33 7.45 4.30
C GLU A 137 -3.01 6.70 4.59
N GLY A 138 -3.07 5.68 5.43
CA GLY A 138 -1.95 4.76 5.68
C GLY A 138 -0.74 5.43 6.33
N CYS A 139 0.38 5.51 5.61
CA CYS A 139 1.65 6.05 6.13
C CYS A 139 1.84 7.56 5.85
N ASP A 140 0.88 8.25 5.25
CA ASP A 140 1.02 9.63 4.81
C ASP A 140 -0.08 10.52 5.41
N LEU A 141 -0.13 10.55 6.74
CA LEU A 141 -1.14 11.30 7.50
C LEU A 141 -0.68 12.73 7.79
N LEU A 142 -1.55 13.68 7.51
CA LEU A 142 -1.41 15.08 7.87
C LEU A 142 -2.39 15.46 8.99
N ILE A 143 -1.87 15.75 10.16
CA ILE A 143 -2.66 16.16 11.33
C ILE A 143 -2.56 17.68 11.48
N SER A 144 -3.67 18.37 11.26
CA SER A 144 -3.76 19.82 11.46
C SER A 144 -4.51 20.11 12.76
N VAL A 145 -3.87 20.78 13.69
CA VAL A 145 -4.43 21.09 15.01
C VAL A 145 -4.53 22.60 15.20
N VAL A 146 -5.70 23.07 15.59
CA VAL A 146 -5.96 24.48 15.92
C VAL A 146 -6.28 24.59 17.41
N SER A 147 -5.48 25.34 18.16
CA SER A 147 -5.71 25.50 19.60
C SER A 147 -5.28 26.89 20.11
N LYS A 148 -5.99 27.39 21.10
CA LYS A 148 -5.61 28.61 21.85
C LYS A 148 -4.33 28.40 22.66
N GLN A 149 -3.99 27.16 23.01
CA GLN A 149 -2.75 26.80 23.73
C GLN A 149 -1.49 27.10 22.92
N PHE A 150 -1.63 27.33 21.62
CA PHE A 150 -0.50 27.64 20.74
C PHE A 150 -0.15 29.14 20.68
N ILE A 151 -0.94 30.01 21.34
CA ILE A 151 -0.67 31.46 21.40
C ILE A 151 0.68 31.67 22.10
N ASP A 152 1.51 32.51 21.53
CA ASP A 152 2.87 32.87 22.02
C ASP A 152 3.89 31.72 22.04
N LEU A 153 3.56 30.58 21.42
CA LEU A 153 4.51 29.46 21.29
C LEU A 153 5.21 29.46 19.94
N ALA A 154 6.52 29.17 19.97
CA ALA A 154 7.28 28.92 18.76
C ALA A 154 6.74 27.64 18.03
N LEU A 155 6.85 27.61 16.69
CA LEU A 155 6.34 26.53 15.86
C LEU A 155 6.74 25.14 16.35
N VAL A 156 8.02 24.97 16.70
CA VAL A 156 8.56 23.71 17.22
C VAL A 156 7.84 23.28 18.52
N LYS A 157 7.53 24.22 19.41
CA LYS A 157 6.81 23.94 20.66
C LYS A 157 5.36 23.52 20.40
N LYS A 158 4.68 24.17 19.45
CA LYS A 158 3.32 23.78 19.03
C LYS A 158 3.31 22.34 18.52
N GLN A 159 4.26 21.99 17.65
CA GLN A 159 4.38 20.63 17.11
C GLN A 159 4.73 19.59 18.19
N GLN A 160 5.63 19.91 19.12
CA GLN A 160 5.98 19.05 20.25
C GLN A 160 4.78 18.72 21.13
N LEU A 161 3.90 19.69 21.39
CA LEU A 161 2.67 19.46 22.16
C LEU A 161 1.74 18.45 21.48
N VAL A 162 1.52 18.61 20.19
CA VAL A 162 0.72 17.63 19.42
C VAL A 162 1.39 16.26 19.39
N MET A 163 2.69 16.21 19.12
CA MET A 163 3.45 14.94 19.08
C MET A 163 3.46 14.21 20.44
N ALA A 164 3.39 14.94 21.54
CA ALA A 164 3.31 14.35 22.87
C ALA A 164 2.02 13.53 23.06
N THR A 165 0.90 13.94 22.47
CA THR A 165 -0.38 13.21 22.51
C THR A 165 -0.34 11.91 21.68
N LEU A 166 0.55 11.83 20.70
CA LEU A 166 0.70 10.71 19.77
C LEU A 166 1.93 9.82 20.10
N LYS A 167 2.61 10.10 21.21
CA LYS A 167 3.85 9.40 21.59
C LYS A 167 3.64 7.90 21.73
N GLU A 168 2.59 7.46 22.39
CA GLU A 168 2.30 6.05 22.63
C GLU A 168 1.94 5.29 21.33
N PRO A 169 1.04 5.80 20.47
CA PRO A 169 0.76 5.18 19.18
C PRO A 169 1.97 5.10 18.25
N LEU A 170 2.83 6.11 18.25
CA LEU A 170 4.07 6.11 17.47
C LEU A 170 5.07 5.08 18.03
N ALA A 171 5.23 4.98 19.34
CA ALA A 171 6.13 4.03 19.97
C ALA A 171 5.66 2.58 19.82
N SER A 172 4.35 2.32 19.88
CA SER A 172 3.76 0.99 19.68
C SER A 172 3.69 0.58 18.20
N GLY A 173 3.95 1.52 17.27
CA GLY A 173 3.83 1.32 15.84
C GLY A 173 2.38 1.17 15.35
N LYS A 174 1.40 1.60 16.14
CA LYS A 174 0.01 1.78 15.70
C LYS A 174 -0.14 2.99 14.76
N LEU A 175 0.84 3.90 14.81
CA LEU A 175 0.97 5.06 13.94
C LEU A 175 2.41 5.10 13.41
N HIS A 176 2.62 5.22 12.09
CA HIS A 176 3.97 5.07 11.53
C HIS A 176 4.64 6.41 11.26
N ALA A 177 4.07 7.22 10.37
CA ALA A 177 4.59 8.53 10.02
C ALA A 177 3.46 9.54 9.99
N VAL A 178 3.67 10.70 10.60
CA VAL A 178 2.70 11.78 10.63
C VAL A 178 3.38 13.11 10.35
N SER A 179 2.73 13.94 9.56
CA SER A 179 3.06 15.33 9.38
C SER A 179 2.13 16.17 10.27
N VAL A 180 2.68 16.99 11.15
CA VAL A 180 1.89 17.82 12.07
C VAL A 180 1.97 19.28 11.68
N LYS A 181 0.80 19.90 11.52
CA LYS A 181 0.63 21.36 11.38
C LYS A 181 -0.16 21.88 12.57
N ALA A 182 0.37 22.87 13.25
CA ALA A 182 -0.21 23.44 14.47
C ALA A 182 -0.44 24.95 14.30
N TYR A 183 -1.69 25.37 14.49
CA TYR A 183 -2.13 26.74 14.24
C TYR A 183 -2.83 27.32 15.46
N THR A 184 -2.63 28.62 15.70
CA THR A 184 -3.54 29.39 16.54
C THR A 184 -4.86 29.65 15.79
N PRO A 185 -5.97 29.97 16.48
CA PRO A 185 -7.22 30.30 15.82
C PRO A 185 -7.10 31.46 14.80
N ASN A 186 -6.28 32.44 15.08
CA ASN A 186 -6.04 33.57 14.18
C ASN A 186 -5.24 33.15 12.92
N GLU A 187 -4.21 32.32 13.09
CA GLU A 187 -3.46 31.75 11.96
C GLU A 187 -4.36 30.89 11.05
N TRP A 188 -5.24 30.12 11.65
CA TRP A 188 -6.18 29.28 10.92
C TRP A 188 -7.21 30.10 10.13
N GLN A 189 -7.80 31.11 10.73
CA GLN A 189 -8.72 32.02 10.03
C GLN A 189 -8.05 32.73 8.85
N ALA A 190 -6.82 33.22 9.04
CA ALA A 190 -6.06 33.85 7.96
C ALA A 190 -5.79 32.88 6.79
N LEU A 191 -5.56 31.59 7.06
CA LEU A 191 -5.38 30.59 6.02
C LEU A 191 -6.68 30.29 5.26
N GLN A 192 -7.82 30.27 5.93
CA GLN A 192 -9.13 30.08 5.28
C GLN A 192 -9.49 31.26 4.39
N THR A 193 -9.31 32.46 4.86
CA THR A 193 -9.57 33.69 4.09
C THR A 193 -8.69 33.78 2.83
N ASN A 194 -7.42 33.35 2.91
CA ASN A 194 -6.52 33.30 1.75
C ASN A 194 -6.89 32.21 0.74
N LYS A 195 -7.53 31.10 1.17
CA LYS A 195 -8.03 30.08 0.25
C LYS A 195 -9.24 30.56 -0.57
N GLU A 196 -10.10 31.39 0.00
CA GLU A 196 -11.27 31.92 -0.69
C GLU A 196 -10.90 33.05 -1.68
N THR A 197 -9.81 33.78 -1.45
CA THR A 197 -9.38 34.90 -2.30
C THR A 197 -8.39 34.55 -3.40
N GLY A 198 -7.87 33.29 -3.43
CA GLY A 198 -6.98 32.78 -4.50
C GLY A 198 -5.65 33.52 -4.66
N LEU A 199 -5.24 34.35 -3.67
CA LEU A 199 -4.01 35.16 -3.71
C LEU A 199 -2.90 34.49 -2.90
N LEU A 200 -1.91 33.92 -3.60
CA LEU A 200 -0.63 33.50 -3.05
C LEU A 200 0.27 34.72 -2.79
N GLN A 201 0.39 35.11 -1.55
CA GLN A 201 1.37 36.12 -1.16
C GLN A 201 2.76 35.48 -1.02
N ILE A 202 3.62 35.64 -2.03
CA ILE A 202 5.05 35.31 -1.96
C ILE A 202 5.73 36.38 -1.13
N LYS A 203 6.14 36.08 0.09
CA LYS A 203 7.09 36.93 0.84
C LYS A 203 8.50 36.62 0.33
N LEU A 204 9.16 37.66 -0.19
CA LEU A 204 10.58 37.71 -0.50
C LEU A 204 11.43 37.60 0.77
#